data_c02a94c8750e5d96ee9e7ff78a84945e
#
_entry.id   c02a94c8750e5d96ee9e7ff78a84945e
#
_cell.length_a   1.000
_cell.length_b   1.000
_cell.length_c   1.000
_cell.angle_alpha   90.00
_cell.angle_beta   90.00
_cell.angle_gamma   90.00
#
_symmetry.space_group_name_H-M   'P 1'
#
loop_
_entity.id
_entity.type
_entity.pdbx_description
1 polymer ?
#
loop_
_entity_poly.entity_id
_entity_poly.type
_entity_poly.pdbx_seq_one_letter_code
_entity_poly.pdbx_strand_id
1 'polypeptide(L)'
;LFFLQSYYPERFERDMGTSETEWLTALPRAPGHHAYVLGTRQVRVQIAEGHLQLQWHPLPPRVIALLRLQRLAVSFVFEGVEEDARQRFMKHFDLTMQRGGG
;
A
#
# COMPACT_ATOMS: atom_id res chain seq x y z
N LEU A 1 8.01 11.14 -8.60
CA LEU A 1 9.02 10.15 -8.94
C LEU A 1 8.49 8.73 -8.74
N PHE A 2 8.65 7.94 -9.76
CA PHE A 2 8.12 6.58 -9.77
C PHE A 2 9.17 5.59 -9.28
N PHE A 3 8.79 4.76 -8.32
CA PHE A 3 9.64 3.69 -7.83
C PHE A 3 8.97 2.34 -8.11
N LEU A 4 9.66 1.47 -8.82
CA LEU A 4 9.17 0.13 -9.11
C LEU A 4 10.05 -0.87 -8.38
N GLN A 5 9.45 -1.58 -7.45
CA GLN A 5 10.12 -2.61 -6.70
C GLN A 5 10.21 -3.87 -7.57
N SER A 6 11.37 -4.51 -7.63
CA SER A 6 11.55 -5.70 -8.47
C SER A 6 11.12 -6.99 -7.77
N TYR A 7 11.09 -6.98 -6.46
CA TYR A 7 10.71 -8.14 -5.66
C TYR A 7 9.99 -7.67 -4.41
N TYR A 8 8.93 -8.41 -4.02
CA TYR A 8 8.12 -8.09 -2.85
C TYR A 8 8.22 -9.23 -1.83
N PRO A 9 8.91 -9.00 -0.69
CA PRO A 9 8.95 -10.01 0.38
C PRO A 9 7.57 -10.18 1.03
N GLU A 10 7.46 -11.17 1.89
CA GLU A 10 6.20 -11.41 2.62
C GLU A 10 5.89 -10.29 3.61
N ARG A 11 6.92 -9.64 4.13
CA ARG A 11 6.76 -8.55 5.10
C ARG A 11 7.67 -7.41 4.72
N PHE A 12 7.12 -6.22 4.62
CA PHE A 12 7.92 -5.03 4.36
C PHE A 12 7.16 -3.77 4.76
N GLU A 13 7.92 -2.69 4.92
CA GLU A 13 7.36 -1.40 5.28
C GLU A 13 7.80 -0.35 4.27
N ARG A 14 6.98 0.67 4.13
CA ARG A 14 7.27 1.80 3.25
C ARG A 14 6.99 3.10 3.96
N ASP A 15 7.80 4.11 3.64
CA ASP A 15 7.57 5.50 3.97
C ASP A 15 7.06 6.14 2.67
N MET A 16 5.75 6.36 2.59
CA MET A 16 5.14 6.82 1.36
C MET A 16 4.87 8.33 1.40
N GLY A 17 5.22 9.01 0.31
CA GLY A 17 5.02 10.45 0.20
C GLY A 17 3.61 10.79 -0.22
N THR A 18 2.65 10.51 0.66
CA THR A 18 1.24 10.75 0.40
C THR A 18 0.55 11.18 1.69
N SER A 19 -0.55 11.89 1.56
CA SER A 19 -1.41 12.16 2.70
C SER A 19 -2.34 10.98 2.93
N GLU A 20 -2.88 10.87 4.13
CA GLU A 20 -3.84 9.82 4.43
C GLU A 20 -5.10 9.97 3.56
N THR A 21 -5.51 11.20 3.29
CA THR A 21 -6.66 11.47 2.43
C THR A 21 -6.46 10.91 1.02
N GLU A 22 -5.31 11.17 0.43
CA GLU A 22 -4.99 10.64 -0.90
C GLU A 22 -4.92 9.12 -0.90
N TRP A 23 -4.30 8.56 0.13
CA TRP A 23 -4.19 7.13 0.31
C TRP A 23 -5.58 6.48 0.38
N LEU A 24 -6.48 7.00 1.21
CA LEU A 24 -7.83 6.48 1.37
C LEU A 24 -8.67 6.63 0.11
N THR A 25 -8.42 7.66 -0.69
CA THR A 25 -9.12 7.85 -1.96
C THR A 25 -8.72 6.79 -2.99
N ALA A 26 -7.44 6.44 -3.03
CA ALA A 26 -6.92 5.47 -4.00
C ALA A 26 -7.12 4.02 -3.55
N LEU A 27 -7.15 3.79 -2.25
CA LEU A 27 -7.12 2.45 -1.67
C LEU A 27 -8.23 1.50 -2.16
N PRO A 28 -9.49 1.94 -2.34
CA PRO A 28 -10.55 1.00 -2.77
C PRO A 28 -10.30 0.34 -4.12
N ARG A 29 -9.47 0.94 -4.97
CA ARG A 29 -9.16 0.37 -6.29
C ARG A 29 -7.97 -0.58 -6.26
N ALA A 30 -7.15 -0.48 -5.22
CA ALA A 30 -5.89 -1.22 -5.16
C ALA A 30 -6.07 -2.74 -5.07
N PRO A 31 -7.07 -3.28 -4.33
CA PRO A 31 -7.26 -4.73 -4.28
C PRO A 31 -7.71 -5.36 -5.59
N GLY A 32 -8.14 -4.56 -6.56
CA GLY A 32 -8.65 -5.08 -7.82
C GLY A 32 -9.93 -5.89 -7.60
N HIS A 33 -9.93 -7.12 -8.08
CA HIS A 33 -11.09 -8.01 -7.91
C HIS A 33 -11.11 -8.76 -6.58
N HIS A 34 -10.07 -8.60 -5.75
CA HIS A 34 -9.98 -9.32 -4.48
C HIS A 34 -10.93 -8.72 -3.44
N ALA A 35 -11.57 -9.58 -2.67
CA ALA A 35 -12.40 -9.13 -1.55
C ALA A 35 -11.51 -8.51 -0.48
N TYR A 36 -12.01 -7.48 0.18
CA TYR A 36 -11.26 -6.84 1.24
C TYR A 36 -12.19 -6.30 2.33
N VAL A 37 -11.63 -6.16 3.52
CA VAL A 37 -12.35 -5.57 4.67
C VAL A 37 -11.52 -4.39 5.17
N LEU A 38 -12.12 -3.22 5.14
CA LEU A 38 -11.49 -1.98 5.58
C LEU A 38 -11.83 -1.72 7.04
N GLY A 39 -10.81 -1.53 7.87
CA GLY A 39 -10.97 -1.14 9.26
C GLY A 39 -10.32 0.22 9.51
N THR A 40 -10.11 0.54 10.78
CA THR A 40 -9.45 1.77 11.16
C THR A 40 -7.95 1.67 10.85
N ARG A 41 -7.51 2.42 9.84
CA ARG A 41 -6.11 2.46 9.41
C ARG A 41 -5.55 1.08 9.12
N GLN A 42 -6.39 0.20 8.59
CA GLN A 42 -5.98 -1.13 8.17
C GLN A 42 -6.94 -1.65 7.12
N VAL A 43 -6.44 -2.57 6.31
CA VAL A 43 -7.29 -3.31 5.38
C VAL A 43 -6.73 -4.71 5.25
N ARG A 44 -7.62 -5.68 5.21
CA ARG A 44 -7.26 -7.07 4.96
C ARG A 44 -7.80 -7.46 3.61
N VAL A 45 -6.91 -7.89 2.72
CA VAL A 45 -7.26 -8.29 1.36
C VAL A 45 -7.14 -9.80 1.25
N GLN A 46 -8.20 -10.46 0.78
CA GLN A 46 -8.20 -11.91 0.58
C GLN A 46 -7.50 -12.22 -0.74
N ILE A 47 -6.45 -13.05 -0.70
CA ILE A 47 -5.70 -13.46 -1.88
C ILE A 47 -5.63 -14.98 -1.87
N ALA A 48 -6.43 -15.62 -2.71
CA ALA A 48 -6.57 -17.08 -2.72
C ALA A 48 -6.93 -17.57 -1.31
N GLU A 49 -6.14 -18.46 -0.72
CA GLU A 49 -6.41 -18.96 0.64
C GLU A 49 -5.70 -18.15 1.71
N GLY A 50 -4.88 -17.19 1.31
CA GLY A 50 -4.16 -16.34 2.24
C GLY A 50 -4.70 -14.93 2.25
N HIS A 51 -3.94 -14.01 2.81
CA HIS A 51 -4.36 -12.62 2.86
C HIS A 51 -3.16 -11.67 2.96
N LEU A 52 -3.44 -10.41 2.63
CA LEU A 52 -2.52 -9.30 2.88
C LEU A 52 -3.13 -8.44 3.97
N GLN A 53 -2.35 -8.17 5.01
CA GLN A 53 -2.72 -7.22 6.05
C GLN A 53 -1.95 -5.94 5.80
N LEU A 54 -2.68 -4.87 5.52
CA LEU A 54 -2.13 -3.52 5.39
C LEU A 54 -2.47 -2.72 6.62
N GLN A 55 -1.48 -2.00 7.15
CA GLN A 55 -1.70 -1.07 8.25
C GLN A 55 -0.91 0.19 7.96
N TRP A 56 -1.45 1.34 8.34
CA TRP A 56 -0.76 2.60 8.08
C TRP A 56 -1.00 3.59 9.22
N HIS A 57 -0.09 4.54 9.30
CA HIS A 57 -0.26 5.68 10.19
C HIS A 57 0.52 6.87 9.64
N PRO A 58 0.02 8.09 9.87
CA PRO A 58 0.72 9.28 9.44
C PRO A 58 2.05 9.44 10.16
N LEU A 59 3.05 9.90 9.44
CA LEU A 59 4.33 10.29 10.01
C LEU A 59 4.40 11.81 10.06
N PRO A 60 5.29 12.37 10.87
CA PRO A 60 5.51 13.81 10.84
C PRO A 60 5.89 14.25 9.43
N PRO A 61 5.32 15.34 8.92
CA PRO A 61 5.66 15.80 7.58
C PRO A 61 7.15 16.09 7.43
N ARG A 62 7.66 15.86 6.23
CA ARG A 62 9.02 16.27 5.89
C ARG A 62 8.96 17.72 5.45
N VAL A 63 9.80 18.56 6.05
CA VAL A 63 9.88 19.96 5.68
C VAL A 63 11.16 20.21 4.92
N ILE A 64 11.04 20.68 3.68
CA ILE A 64 12.18 21.02 2.82
C ILE A 64 11.95 22.44 2.35
N ALA A 65 12.77 23.37 2.83
CA ALA A 65 12.59 24.79 2.59
C ALA A 65 11.16 25.21 3.01
N LEU A 66 10.35 25.70 2.10
CA LEU A 66 8.97 26.10 2.39
C LEU A 66 7.95 25.01 2.09
N LEU A 67 8.43 23.85 1.64
CA LEU A 67 7.55 22.74 1.30
C LEU A 67 7.30 21.85 2.51
N ARG A 68 6.07 21.39 2.62
CA ARG A 68 5.64 20.52 3.69
C ARG A 68 5.06 19.27 3.04
N LEU A 69 5.82 18.17 3.09
CA LEU A 69 5.49 16.95 2.39
C LEU A 69 4.88 15.93 3.35
N GLN A 70 3.65 15.55 3.10
CA GLN A 70 2.95 14.54 3.91
C GLN A 70 3.61 13.18 3.72
N ARG A 71 3.66 12.40 4.80
CA ARG A 71 4.25 11.07 4.79
C ARG A 71 3.34 10.10 5.52
N LEU A 72 3.36 8.85 5.06
CA LEU A 72 2.55 7.79 5.63
C LEU A 72 3.42 6.54 5.78
N ALA A 73 3.48 5.97 6.97
CA ALA A 73 4.13 4.69 7.19
C ALA A 73 3.13 3.58 6.86
N VAL A 74 3.49 2.67 5.96
CA VAL A 74 2.59 1.58 5.55
C VAL A 74 3.30 0.26 5.74
N SER A 75 2.66 -0.66 6.46
CA SER A 75 3.16 -2.00 6.73
C SER A 75 2.40 -3.01 5.87
N PHE A 76 3.13 -3.89 5.19
CA PHE A 76 2.59 -4.94 4.33
C PHE A 76 2.98 -6.28 4.92
N VAL A 77 1.99 -7.09 5.28
CA VAL A 77 2.22 -8.43 5.82
C VAL A 77 1.35 -9.42 5.07
N PHE A 78 1.98 -10.29 4.29
CA PHE A 78 1.28 -11.37 3.58
C PHE A 78 1.37 -12.64 4.40
N GLU A 79 0.25 -13.37 4.49
CA GLU A 79 0.21 -14.66 5.16
C GLU A 79 -0.52 -15.66 4.28
N GLY A 80 0.11 -16.82 4.07
CA GLY A 80 -0.48 -17.87 3.26
C GLY A 80 -0.63 -17.53 1.79
N VAL A 81 0.16 -16.60 1.26
CA VAL A 81 0.13 -16.19 -0.14
C VAL A 81 1.42 -16.64 -0.80
N GLU A 82 1.32 -17.45 -1.84
CA GLU A 82 2.48 -17.93 -2.58
C GLU A 82 3.19 -16.79 -3.28
N GLU A 83 4.47 -17.02 -3.57
CA GLU A 83 5.32 -15.96 -4.14
C GLU A 83 4.76 -15.39 -5.44
N ASP A 84 4.36 -16.23 -6.37
CA ASP A 84 3.82 -15.74 -7.65
C ASP A 84 2.60 -14.86 -7.46
N ALA A 85 1.69 -15.29 -6.61
CA ALA A 85 0.48 -14.51 -6.32
C ALA A 85 0.81 -13.19 -5.65
N ARG A 86 1.78 -13.21 -4.73
CA ARG A 86 2.24 -12.02 -4.03
C ARG A 86 2.85 -11.01 -4.99
N GLN A 87 3.74 -11.48 -5.88
CA GLN A 87 4.38 -10.60 -6.85
C GLN A 87 3.36 -9.98 -7.81
N ARG A 88 2.42 -10.78 -8.32
CA ARG A 88 1.38 -10.27 -9.22
C ARG A 88 0.49 -9.24 -8.53
N PHE A 89 0.06 -9.55 -7.31
CA PHE A 89 -0.80 -8.65 -6.56
C PHE A 89 -0.11 -7.30 -6.35
N MET A 90 1.13 -7.33 -5.88
CA MET A 90 1.84 -6.10 -5.56
C MET A 90 2.17 -5.26 -6.79
N LYS A 91 2.45 -5.88 -7.92
CA LYS A 91 2.65 -5.12 -9.15
C LYS A 91 1.39 -4.37 -9.54
N HIS A 92 0.25 -5.04 -9.46
CA HIS A 92 -1.04 -4.39 -9.74
C HIS A 92 -1.32 -3.29 -8.73
N PHE A 93 -1.11 -3.59 -7.45
CA PHE A 93 -1.32 -2.64 -6.37
C PHE A 93 -0.50 -1.36 -6.60
N ASP A 94 0.78 -1.51 -6.85
CA ASP A 94 1.66 -0.36 -7.05
C ASP A 94 1.27 0.46 -8.26
N LEU A 95 0.94 -0.19 -9.37
CA LEU A 95 0.49 0.52 -10.57
C LEU A 95 -0.80 1.29 -10.32
N THR A 96 -1.73 0.67 -9.60
CA THR A 96 -3.02 1.31 -9.29
C THR A 96 -2.84 2.50 -8.36
N MET A 97 -2.05 2.33 -7.31
CA MET A 97 -1.81 3.41 -6.34
C MET A 97 -1.08 4.57 -7.00
N GLN A 98 -0.16 4.28 -7.89
CA GLN A 98 0.58 5.32 -8.58
C GLN A 98 -0.33 6.15 -9.49
N ARG A 99 -1.23 5.51 -10.20
CA ARG A 99 -2.19 6.22 -11.06
C ARG A 99 -3.18 7.04 -10.24
N GLY A 100 -3.64 6.49 -9.13
CA GLY A 100 -4.61 7.14 -8.26
C GLY A 100 -4.02 8.21 -7.38
N GLY A 101 -2.75 8.07 -7.02
CA GLY A 101 -2.09 9.00 -6.13
C GLY A 101 -1.63 10.28 -6.77
N GLY A 102 -1.81 10.41 -8.05
CA GLY A 102 -1.48 11.63 -8.77
C GLY A 102 -0.03 11.79 -9.08
#